data_bd555272203bd39a3b108b1901eb64fc
#
_entry.id   bd555272203bd39a3b108b1901eb64fc
#
_cell.length_a   1.000
_cell.length_b   1.000
_cell.length_c   1.000
_cell.angle_alpha   90.00
_cell.angle_beta   90.00
_cell.angle_gamma   90.00
#
_symmetry.space_group_name_H-M   'P 1'
#
loop_
_entity.id
_entity.type
_entity.pdbx_description
1 polymer ?
#
loop_
_entity_poly.entity_id
_entity_poly.type
_entity_poly.pdbx_seq_one_letter_code
_entity_poly.pdbx_strand_id
1 'polypeptide(L)'
;RYDFVGSGMQGNNFVDYPGTKYYNYMQNVPSADRSMYSFADPISELQSLFGRVNLSLKDKYYLTGTIRRDGSNKFGKNNAYGYFPSVAGRWVISNEDFLAGNKTLNNLSLRASWGQTGNQEFPSNAPLRVVNIGQGDNQEVASLENQNIKWETNTLANIGLDFGFLDGRLTGSIDYYSRETTDPIFQQVVTQPGPPIRYWTNLAGTIVNSGVEVALNLGLARKKDFNWNLGVNAAFQKNELKDFVGAIQTGSLSGQGISGATSQRLVSGQPINVFYLRTFQGIDKTTGQSNYKLNADGSDNLDYVGSPNPKLVLGLSTDVSWKKWMLFVNMNGAFGHYLYNNTENSVLPIGNIIGGRNISKNIIKGSVKESTSNPLAPSTRYLEKGDYIKMANATVSYRFGNIGKAFRSATVSLTAQNLFIITKYTGFDPEVNVDKNINGVPSLGIEYTPYPSARTVILGINFGF
;
A
#
# COMPACT_ATOMS: atom_id res chain seq x y z
N ARG A 1 -9.83 -13.07 -28.54
CA ARG A 1 -8.80 -12.93 -29.58
C ARG A 1 -7.50 -12.63 -28.85
N TYR A 2 -6.48 -13.44 -29.12
CA TYR A 2 -5.16 -13.21 -28.54
C TYR A 2 -4.26 -12.68 -29.65
N ASP A 3 -3.61 -11.54 -29.40
CA ASP A 3 -2.56 -11.05 -30.27
C ASP A 3 -1.22 -11.51 -29.68
N PHE A 4 -0.43 -12.21 -30.48
CA PHE A 4 0.93 -12.56 -30.11
C PHE A 4 1.78 -11.30 -30.11
N VAL A 5 2.27 -10.91 -28.94
CA VAL A 5 3.14 -9.72 -28.79
C VAL A 5 4.59 -10.08 -29.08
N GLY A 6 4.97 -11.33 -28.91
CA GLY A 6 6.29 -11.82 -29.26
C GLY A 6 6.43 -13.33 -29.13
N SER A 7 7.33 -13.86 -29.90
CA SER A 7 7.80 -15.24 -29.80
C SER A 7 9.28 -15.30 -30.16
N GLY A 8 10.00 -16.21 -29.56
CA GLY A 8 11.43 -16.34 -29.84
C GLY A 8 12.00 -17.64 -29.31
N MET A 9 13.24 -17.87 -29.65
CA MET A 9 14.07 -18.91 -29.13
C MET A 9 15.31 -18.29 -28.47
N GLN A 10 15.69 -18.81 -27.31
CA GLN A 10 16.90 -18.41 -26.60
C GLN A 10 17.81 -19.61 -26.44
N GLY A 11 19.10 -19.45 -26.69
CA GLY A 11 20.12 -20.45 -26.44
C GLY A 11 21.21 -19.92 -25.52
N ASN A 12 21.82 -20.78 -24.71
CA ASN A 12 22.74 -20.37 -23.66
C ASN A 12 24.15 -19.97 -24.16
N ASN A 13 24.53 -20.32 -25.41
CA ASN A 13 25.89 -20.11 -25.94
C ASN A 13 25.91 -19.28 -27.22
N PHE A 14 25.18 -18.17 -27.26
CA PHE A 14 25.16 -17.29 -28.44
C PHE A 14 26.51 -16.67 -28.79
N VAL A 15 27.39 -16.53 -27.82
CA VAL A 15 28.69 -15.85 -27.97
C VAL A 15 29.66 -16.66 -28.83
N ASP A 16 29.44 -17.97 -28.99
CA ASP A 16 30.35 -18.92 -29.65
C ASP A 16 30.10 -19.07 -31.17
N TYR A 17 29.16 -18.27 -31.71
CA TYR A 17 28.79 -18.36 -33.15
C TYR A 17 29.02 -17.05 -33.91
N PRO A 18 30.26 -16.60 -34.06
CA PRO A 18 30.53 -15.34 -34.76
C PRO A 18 30.28 -15.43 -36.28
N GLY A 19 29.63 -14.42 -36.82
CA GLY A 19 29.58 -14.17 -38.28
C GLY A 19 28.35 -14.67 -39.02
N THR A 20 27.34 -15.27 -38.37
CA THR A 20 26.11 -15.70 -39.01
C THR A 20 24.89 -14.84 -38.61
N LYS A 21 23.86 -14.86 -39.45
CA LYS A 21 22.62 -14.15 -39.10
C LYS A 21 21.91 -14.84 -37.96
N TYR A 22 21.26 -14.07 -37.12
CA TYR A 22 20.63 -14.50 -35.86
C TYR A 22 19.79 -15.78 -35.96
N TYR A 23 18.93 -15.93 -36.99
CA TYR A 23 18.10 -17.13 -37.17
C TYR A 23 18.91 -18.38 -37.56
N ASN A 24 20.10 -18.26 -38.17
CA ASN A 24 20.94 -19.40 -38.49
C ASN A 24 21.63 -19.98 -37.26
N TYR A 25 21.88 -19.17 -36.25
CA TYR A 25 22.45 -19.64 -34.98
C TYR A 25 21.53 -20.61 -34.25
N MET A 26 20.23 -20.29 -34.20
CA MET A 26 19.28 -21.08 -33.44
C MET A 26 19.16 -22.52 -33.97
N GLN A 27 19.40 -22.74 -35.25
CA GLN A 27 19.39 -24.08 -35.83
C GLN A 27 20.57 -24.94 -35.34
N ASN A 28 21.70 -24.31 -35.03
CA ASN A 28 22.94 -24.97 -34.66
C ASN A 28 23.10 -25.14 -33.13
N VAL A 29 22.23 -24.53 -32.34
CA VAL A 29 22.24 -24.71 -30.87
C VAL A 29 21.64 -26.09 -30.55
N PRO A 30 22.29 -26.91 -29.71
CA PRO A 30 21.72 -28.19 -29.26
C PRO A 30 20.34 -28.01 -28.64
N SER A 31 19.44 -28.94 -28.86
CA SER A 31 18.05 -28.85 -28.39
C SER A 31 17.94 -28.71 -26.86
N ALA A 32 18.90 -29.26 -26.12
CA ALA A 32 18.99 -29.11 -24.66
C ALA A 32 19.29 -27.67 -24.20
N ASP A 33 19.95 -26.87 -25.07
CA ASP A 33 20.35 -25.50 -24.77
C ASP A 33 19.39 -24.47 -25.38
N ARG A 34 18.31 -24.92 -26.02
CA ARG A 34 17.28 -24.04 -26.59
C ARG A 34 16.12 -23.93 -25.62
N SER A 35 15.70 -22.69 -25.37
CA SER A 35 14.39 -22.42 -24.77
C SER A 35 13.53 -21.65 -25.77
N MET A 36 12.32 -22.12 -25.99
CA MET A 36 11.32 -21.39 -26.78
C MET A 36 10.45 -20.58 -25.82
N TYR A 37 10.19 -19.35 -26.16
CA TYR A 37 9.22 -18.54 -25.46
C TYR A 37 8.20 -17.96 -26.44
N SER A 38 6.96 -17.89 -26.01
CA SER A 38 5.92 -17.11 -26.66
C SER A 38 5.09 -16.45 -25.58
N PHE A 39 4.63 -15.27 -25.86
CA PHE A 39 3.69 -14.59 -24.99
C PHE A 39 2.56 -13.99 -25.81
N ALA A 40 1.38 -13.99 -25.22
CA ALA A 40 0.22 -13.34 -25.77
C ALA A 40 -0.27 -12.33 -24.72
N ASP A 41 -0.56 -11.12 -25.16
CA ASP A 41 -1.24 -10.11 -24.37
C ASP A 41 -2.71 -10.07 -24.81
N PRO A 42 -3.63 -10.69 -24.07
CA PRO A 42 -5.04 -10.68 -24.42
C PRO A 42 -5.57 -9.25 -24.31
N ILE A 43 -6.27 -8.81 -25.36
CA ILE A 43 -6.88 -7.48 -25.40
C ILE A 43 -7.84 -7.34 -24.23
N SER A 44 -7.63 -6.30 -23.41
CA SER A 44 -8.56 -5.90 -22.38
C SER A 44 -9.52 -4.86 -22.91
N GLU A 45 -10.81 -5.17 -22.89
CA GLU A 45 -11.88 -4.28 -23.34
C GLU A 45 -12.80 -3.94 -22.16
N LEU A 46 -13.04 -2.64 -21.96
CA LEU A 46 -13.99 -2.13 -20.98
C LEU A 46 -15.01 -1.25 -21.69
N GLN A 47 -16.29 -1.56 -21.55
CA GLN A 47 -17.39 -0.76 -22.03
C GLN A 47 -18.20 -0.22 -20.88
N SER A 48 -18.41 1.08 -20.81
CA SER A 48 -19.13 1.74 -19.73
C SER A 48 -20.27 2.59 -20.26
N LEU A 49 -21.45 2.44 -19.63
CA LEU A 49 -22.60 3.32 -19.84
C LEU A 49 -23.04 3.86 -18.48
N PHE A 50 -23.26 5.16 -18.37
CA PHE A 50 -23.74 5.75 -17.13
C PHE A 50 -24.78 6.82 -17.36
N GLY A 51 -25.65 7.01 -16.37
CA GLY A 51 -26.58 8.10 -16.26
C GLY A 51 -26.46 8.79 -14.92
N ARG A 52 -26.51 10.10 -14.89
CA ARG A 52 -26.43 10.92 -13.67
C ARG A 52 -27.49 12.00 -13.67
N VAL A 53 -28.12 12.19 -12.51
CA VAL A 53 -29.06 13.27 -12.23
C VAL A 53 -28.53 14.08 -11.07
N ASN A 54 -28.44 15.40 -11.24
CA ASN A 54 -28.08 16.35 -10.18
C ASN A 54 -29.25 17.28 -9.98
N LEU A 55 -29.70 17.39 -8.75
CA LEU A 55 -30.78 18.29 -8.33
C LEU A 55 -30.22 19.28 -7.32
N SER A 56 -30.56 20.54 -7.48
CA SER A 56 -30.25 21.59 -6.50
C SER A 56 -31.51 22.38 -6.21
N LEU A 57 -31.76 22.67 -4.95
CA LEU A 57 -32.91 23.44 -4.51
C LEU A 57 -32.47 24.58 -3.59
N LYS A 58 -32.72 25.81 -4.01
CA LYS A 58 -32.50 27.06 -3.26
C LYS A 58 -31.05 27.21 -2.73
N ASP A 59 -30.08 26.63 -3.41
CA ASP A 59 -28.66 26.58 -2.95
C ASP A 59 -28.47 26.04 -1.51
N LYS A 60 -29.48 25.31 -1.01
CA LYS A 60 -29.50 24.69 0.32
C LYS A 60 -29.38 23.18 0.25
N TYR A 61 -30.09 22.55 -0.69
CA TYR A 61 -30.18 21.10 -0.82
C TYR A 61 -29.66 20.63 -2.15
N TYR A 62 -28.78 19.66 -2.12
CA TYR A 62 -28.21 19.04 -3.32
C TYR A 62 -28.41 17.54 -3.24
N LEU A 63 -28.84 16.93 -4.33
CA LEU A 63 -28.99 15.49 -4.46
C LEU A 63 -28.39 15.05 -5.80
N THR A 64 -27.55 14.04 -5.75
CA THR A 64 -26.96 13.42 -6.93
C THR A 64 -27.29 11.93 -6.92
N GLY A 65 -27.84 11.41 -8.01
CA GLY A 65 -28.02 10.00 -8.24
C GLY A 65 -27.24 9.57 -9.49
N THR A 66 -26.52 8.48 -9.44
CA THR A 66 -25.79 7.92 -10.59
C THR A 66 -26.01 6.43 -10.66
N ILE A 67 -26.21 5.91 -11.86
CA ILE A 67 -26.12 4.48 -12.17
C ILE A 67 -25.11 4.28 -13.27
N ARG A 68 -24.19 3.32 -13.07
CA ARG A 68 -23.18 2.92 -14.06
C ARG A 68 -23.28 1.43 -14.32
N ARG A 69 -23.24 1.06 -15.58
CA ARG A 69 -23.09 -0.32 -16.06
C ARG A 69 -21.73 -0.44 -16.73
N ASP A 70 -20.89 -1.34 -16.24
CA ASP A 70 -19.59 -1.66 -16.81
C ASP A 70 -19.59 -3.08 -17.34
N GLY A 71 -19.04 -3.27 -18.53
CA GLY A 71 -18.83 -4.56 -19.14
C GLY A 71 -17.36 -4.77 -19.46
N SER A 72 -16.79 -5.92 -19.07
CA SER A 72 -15.39 -6.25 -19.33
C SER A 72 -15.25 -7.68 -19.84
N ASN A 73 -14.38 -7.85 -20.84
CA ASN A 73 -14.02 -9.17 -21.38
C ASN A 73 -13.07 -9.97 -20.47
N LYS A 74 -12.60 -9.37 -19.37
CA LYS A 74 -11.81 -10.06 -18.35
C LYS A 74 -12.61 -11.08 -17.54
N PHE A 75 -13.93 -10.94 -17.49
CA PHE A 75 -14.82 -11.85 -16.78
C PHE A 75 -15.42 -12.92 -17.69
N GLY A 76 -15.86 -14.02 -17.07
CA GLY A 76 -16.63 -15.04 -17.79
C GLY A 76 -17.97 -14.48 -18.31
N LYS A 77 -18.53 -15.15 -19.31
CA LYS A 77 -19.75 -14.69 -20.03
C LYS A 77 -20.92 -14.31 -19.11
N ASN A 78 -21.08 -15.01 -17.98
CA ASN A 78 -22.19 -14.80 -17.06
C ASN A 78 -21.98 -13.56 -16.16
N ASN A 79 -20.77 -13.09 -15.99
CA ASN A 79 -20.39 -12.01 -15.07
C ASN A 79 -19.72 -10.83 -15.75
N ALA A 80 -19.79 -10.77 -17.09
CA ALA A 80 -19.13 -9.72 -17.87
C ALA A 80 -19.61 -8.30 -17.50
N TYR A 81 -20.85 -8.15 -17.00
CA TYR A 81 -21.44 -6.86 -16.66
C TYR A 81 -21.66 -6.69 -15.17
N GLY A 82 -21.23 -5.53 -14.65
CA GLY A 82 -21.53 -5.05 -13.31
C GLY A 82 -22.39 -3.78 -13.32
N TYR A 83 -23.21 -3.59 -12.28
CA TYR A 83 -24.04 -2.40 -12.08
C TYR A 83 -23.65 -1.71 -10.78
N PHE A 84 -23.34 -0.43 -10.85
CA PHE A 84 -22.77 0.33 -9.76
C PHE A 84 -23.59 1.60 -9.52
N PRO A 85 -24.63 1.52 -8.66
CA PRO A 85 -25.41 2.67 -8.27
C PRO A 85 -24.70 3.52 -7.23
N SER A 86 -25.00 4.84 -7.21
CA SER A 86 -24.59 5.73 -6.13
C SER A 86 -25.60 6.86 -5.92
N VAL A 87 -25.67 7.30 -4.67
CA VAL A 87 -26.48 8.45 -4.26
C VAL A 87 -25.67 9.31 -3.27
N ALA A 88 -25.77 10.63 -3.41
CA ALA A 88 -25.16 11.57 -2.50
C ALA A 88 -26.08 12.75 -2.24
N GLY A 89 -26.17 13.18 -1.00
CA GLY A 89 -26.91 14.34 -0.56
C GLY A 89 -26.02 15.34 0.18
N ARG A 90 -26.30 16.62 0.04
CA ARG A 90 -25.68 17.69 0.81
C ARG A 90 -26.74 18.68 1.24
N TRP A 91 -26.72 19.04 2.51
CA TRP A 91 -27.53 20.13 3.08
C TRP A 91 -26.60 21.25 3.54
N VAL A 92 -26.74 22.41 2.95
CA VAL A 92 -25.98 23.63 3.33
C VAL A 92 -26.77 24.35 4.42
N ILE A 93 -26.54 23.94 5.68
CA ILE A 93 -27.23 24.43 6.86
C ILE A 93 -26.99 25.92 7.05
N SER A 94 -25.80 26.41 6.72
CA SER A 94 -25.46 27.85 6.80
C SER A 94 -26.30 28.74 5.90
N ASN A 95 -26.95 28.18 4.87
CA ASN A 95 -27.82 28.93 3.97
C ASN A 95 -29.28 28.98 4.45
N GLU A 96 -29.60 28.37 5.61
CA GLU A 96 -30.95 28.42 6.17
C GLU A 96 -31.25 29.77 6.80
N ASP A 97 -32.51 30.14 6.78
CA ASP A 97 -32.97 31.46 7.23
C ASP A 97 -32.71 31.69 8.73
N PHE A 98 -32.72 30.61 9.54
CA PHE A 98 -32.42 30.66 10.98
C PHE A 98 -30.93 30.92 11.29
N LEU A 99 -30.03 30.81 10.30
CA LEU A 99 -28.60 31.17 10.40
C LEU A 99 -28.27 32.44 9.62
N ALA A 100 -29.26 33.04 8.97
CA ALA A 100 -29.05 34.23 8.18
C ALA A 100 -28.44 35.36 9.03
N GLY A 101 -27.36 35.97 8.54
CA GLY A 101 -26.66 37.07 9.25
C GLY A 101 -25.69 36.62 10.36
N ASN A 102 -25.47 35.32 10.54
CA ASN A 102 -24.46 34.82 11.48
C ASN A 102 -23.06 35.15 10.97
N LYS A 103 -22.34 36.02 11.66
CA LYS A 103 -21.00 36.47 11.28
C LYS A 103 -19.89 35.53 11.70
N THR A 104 -20.17 34.63 12.64
CA THR A 104 -19.18 33.69 13.20
C THR A 104 -19.12 32.40 12.40
N LEU A 105 -20.27 31.88 11.99
CA LEU A 105 -20.43 30.65 11.23
C LEU A 105 -20.61 30.98 9.73
N ASN A 106 -19.56 30.79 8.93
CA ASN A 106 -19.54 31.10 7.52
C ASN A 106 -19.99 29.95 6.64
N ASN A 107 -19.73 28.72 7.07
CA ASN A 107 -20.14 27.51 6.38
C ASN A 107 -20.49 26.43 7.40
N LEU A 108 -21.61 25.78 7.17
CA LEU A 108 -21.98 24.53 7.84
C LEU A 108 -22.75 23.69 6.84
N SER A 109 -22.22 22.52 6.51
CA SER A 109 -22.87 21.60 5.56
C SER A 109 -22.80 20.16 6.05
N LEU A 110 -23.92 19.47 5.99
CA LEU A 110 -24.01 18.02 6.24
C LEU A 110 -23.97 17.30 4.89
N ARG A 111 -23.13 16.30 4.76
CA ARG A 111 -23.02 15.43 3.59
C ARG A 111 -23.31 13.97 3.98
N ALA A 112 -23.98 13.25 3.10
CA ALA A 112 -24.11 11.81 3.19
C ALA A 112 -24.03 11.22 1.80
N SER A 113 -23.32 10.10 1.67
CA SER A 113 -23.22 9.40 0.40
C SER A 113 -23.14 7.90 0.61
N TRP A 114 -23.67 7.18 -0.37
CA TRP A 114 -23.55 5.74 -0.51
C TRP A 114 -23.33 5.41 -1.98
N GLY A 115 -22.45 4.45 -2.27
CA GLY A 115 -22.24 4.04 -3.64
C GLY A 115 -21.41 2.78 -3.76
N GLN A 116 -21.55 2.15 -4.92
CA GLN A 116 -20.80 0.96 -5.30
C GLN A 116 -19.86 1.23 -6.46
N THR A 117 -18.70 0.56 -6.44
CA THR A 117 -17.73 0.53 -7.54
C THR A 117 -17.23 -0.89 -7.74
N GLY A 118 -16.99 -1.26 -9.00
CA GLY A 118 -16.41 -2.55 -9.37
C GLY A 118 -14.90 -2.45 -9.58
N ASN A 119 -14.20 -3.51 -9.24
CA ASN A 119 -12.77 -3.68 -9.53
C ASN A 119 -12.57 -4.85 -10.49
N GLN A 120 -11.66 -4.67 -11.49
CA GLN A 120 -11.25 -5.66 -12.47
C GLN A 120 -9.71 -5.75 -12.60
N GLU A 121 -8.98 -5.39 -11.56
CA GLU A 121 -7.51 -5.40 -11.57
C GLU A 121 -6.97 -6.81 -11.34
N PHE A 122 -7.09 -7.65 -12.37
CA PHE A 122 -6.48 -8.96 -12.47
C PHE A 122 -6.12 -9.26 -13.93
N PRO A 123 -5.25 -10.26 -14.20
CA PRO A 123 -4.81 -10.57 -15.56
C PRO A 123 -5.98 -10.94 -16.48
N SER A 124 -5.95 -10.48 -17.73
CA SER A 124 -7.01 -10.71 -18.71
C SER A 124 -7.21 -12.20 -19.07
N ASN A 125 -6.22 -13.04 -18.79
CA ASN A 125 -6.30 -14.49 -19.01
C ASN A 125 -6.78 -15.27 -17.77
N ALA A 126 -7.10 -14.60 -16.67
CA ALA A 126 -7.50 -15.24 -15.42
C ALA A 126 -8.69 -16.20 -15.51
N PRO A 127 -9.75 -15.92 -16.34
CA PRO A 127 -10.85 -16.86 -16.53
C PRO A 127 -10.50 -18.05 -17.40
N LEU A 128 -9.33 -18.06 -18.03
CA LEU A 128 -8.93 -19.05 -19.03
C LEU A 128 -7.98 -20.09 -18.46
N ARG A 129 -8.01 -21.28 -19.07
CA ARG A 129 -6.97 -22.27 -18.82
C ARG A 129 -5.69 -21.84 -19.53
N VAL A 130 -4.62 -21.70 -18.76
CA VAL A 130 -3.28 -21.39 -19.28
C VAL A 130 -2.43 -22.65 -19.24
N VAL A 131 -1.80 -22.99 -20.36
CA VAL A 131 -0.91 -24.13 -20.50
C VAL A 131 0.46 -23.62 -20.95
N ASN A 132 1.49 -23.97 -20.19
CA ASN A 132 2.87 -23.79 -20.61
C ASN A 132 3.28 -24.94 -21.50
N ILE A 133 3.86 -24.63 -22.64
CA ILE A 133 4.40 -25.62 -23.58
C ILE A 133 5.91 -25.65 -23.35
N GLY A 134 6.40 -26.75 -22.79
CA GLY A 134 7.82 -27.00 -22.55
C GLY A 134 8.50 -27.66 -23.77
N GLN A 135 9.77 -28.03 -23.59
CA GLN A 135 10.51 -28.80 -24.60
C GLN A 135 9.91 -30.21 -24.77
N GLY A 136 9.84 -30.68 -26.02
CA GLY A 136 9.39 -32.03 -26.34
C GLY A 136 7.90 -32.28 -26.16
N ASP A 137 7.07 -31.28 -26.47
CA ASP A 137 5.59 -31.32 -26.37
C ASP A 137 5.05 -31.53 -24.94
N ASN A 138 5.88 -31.37 -23.91
CA ASN A 138 5.42 -31.37 -22.53
C ASN A 138 4.51 -30.18 -22.28
N GLN A 139 3.26 -30.47 -21.98
CA GLN A 139 2.25 -29.46 -21.62
C GLN A 139 2.04 -29.47 -20.10
N GLU A 140 2.25 -28.34 -19.47
CA GLU A 140 1.98 -28.15 -18.05
C GLU A 140 0.87 -27.10 -17.87
N VAL A 141 -0.16 -27.45 -17.11
CA VAL A 141 -1.23 -26.48 -16.80
C VAL A 141 -0.69 -25.46 -15.79
N ALA A 142 -0.52 -24.25 -16.23
CA ALA A 142 -0.05 -23.14 -15.39
C ALA A 142 -1.17 -22.49 -14.58
N SER A 143 -2.40 -22.43 -15.15
CA SER A 143 -3.59 -21.92 -14.48
C SER A 143 -4.83 -22.67 -14.92
N LEU A 144 -5.72 -22.96 -13.95
CA LEU A 144 -7.05 -23.52 -14.23
C LEU A 144 -7.98 -22.39 -14.70
N GLU A 145 -8.95 -22.76 -15.51
CA GLU A 145 -10.03 -21.86 -15.92
C GLU A 145 -11.01 -21.60 -14.78
N ASN A 146 -11.56 -20.39 -14.72
CA ASN A 146 -12.70 -20.06 -13.88
C ASN A 146 -13.61 -19.06 -14.59
N GLN A 147 -14.65 -19.57 -15.27
CA GLN A 147 -15.64 -18.76 -15.96
C GLN A 147 -16.63 -18.05 -15.02
N ASN A 148 -16.56 -18.35 -13.70
CA ASN A 148 -17.47 -17.82 -12.71
C ASN A 148 -16.89 -16.63 -11.93
N ILE A 149 -15.69 -16.16 -12.31
CA ILE A 149 -15.13 -14.94 -11.71
C ILE A 149 -16.09 -13.79 -11.92
N LYS A 150 -16.47 -13.12 -10.84
CA LYS A 150 -17.36 -11.96 -10.83
C LYS A 150 -16.65 -10.71 -10.32
N TRP A 151 -17.26 -9.55 -10.55
CA TRP A 151 -16.74 -8.27 -10.10
C TRP A 151 -16.52 -8.26 -8.59
N GLU A 152 -15.33 -7.88 -8.18
CA GLU A 152 -15.10 -7.43 -6.82
C GLU A 152 -15.86 -6.11 -6.63
N THR A 153 -16.69 -6.03 -5.60
CA THR A 153 -17.55 -4.87 -5.38
C THR A 153 -17.12 -4.13 -4.10
N ASN A 154 -16.83 -2.85 -4.25
CA ASN A 154 -16.58 -1.94 -3.15
C ASN A 154 -17.82 -1.11 -2.88
N THR A 155 -18.42 -1.25 -1.70
CA THR A 155 -19.52 -0.44 -1.21
C THR A 155 -19.02 0.56 -0.18
N LEU A 156 -19.19 1.86 -0.45
CA LEU A 156 -18.78 2.93 0.44
C LEU A 156 -20.02 3.67 0.97
N ALA A 157 -20.10 3.81 2.28
CA ALA A 157 -20.98 4.74 2.96
C ALA A 157 -20.15 5.82 3.68
N ASN A 158 -20.55 7.08 3.54
CA ASN A 158 -19.88 8.22 4.19
C ASN A 158 -20.92 9.20 4.72
N ILE A 159 -20.66 9.75 5.91
CA ILE A 159 -21.35 10.91 6.45
C ILE A 159 -20.31 11.92 6.91
N GLY A 160 -20.45 13.18 6.50
CA GLY A 160 -19.49 14.23 6.77
C GLY A 160 -20.11 15.56 7.12
N LEU A 161 -19.43 16.30 7.96
CA LEU A 161 -19.78 17.66 8.36
C LEU A 161 -18.64 18.60 7.91
N ASP A 162 -18.96 19.56 7.03
CA ASP A 162 -18.06 20.65 6.69
C ASP A 162 -18.41 21.88 7.52
N PHE A 163 -17.40 22.58 8.03
CA PHE A 163 -17.60 23.79 8.81
C PHE A 163 -16.59 24.87 8.47
N GLY A 164 -17.00 26.11 8.69
CA GLY A 164 -16.17 27.30 8.53
C GLY A 164 -16.59 28.40 9.51
N PHE A 165 -15.64 28.92 10.27
CA PHE A 165 -15.84 29.93 11.30
C PHE A 165 -14.89 31.10 11.12
N LEU A 166 -15.28 32.26 11.71
CA LEU A 166 -14.44 33.46 11.86
C LEU A 166 -13.87 33.94 10.50
N ASP A 167 -14.75 34.17 9.52
CA ASP A 167 -14.39 34.58 8.17
C ASP A 167 -13.38 33.64 7.49
N GLY A 168 -13.57 32.33 7.68
CA GLY A 168 -12.71 31.27 7.14
C GLY A 168 -11.33 31.19 7.78
N ARG A 169 -11.17 31.68 9.01
CA ARG A 169 -9.94 31.46 9.80
C ARG A 169 -9.85 30.01 10.31
N LEU A 170 -10.97 29.42 10.63
CA LEU A 170 -11.07 28.01 10.94
C LEU A 170 -12.00 27.37 9.93
N THR A 171 -11.49 26.45 9.12
CA THR A 171 -12.29 25.59 8.23
C THR A 171 -11.89 24.15 8.43
N GLY A 172 -12.82 23.26 8.19
CA GLY A 172 -12.51 21.83 8.30
C GLY A 172 -13.67 20.93 7.92
N SER A 173 -13.38 19.65 7.99
CA SER A 173 -14.39 18.60 7.89
C SER A 173 -14.15 17.49 8.90
N ILE A 174 -15.21 16.79 9.26
CA ILE A 174 -15.19 15.54 10.02
C ILE A 174 -16.04 14.57 9.23
N ASP A 175 -15.46 13.45 8.84
CA ASP A 175 -16.09 12.42 8.04
C ASP A 175 -16.02 11.07 8.76
N TYR A 176 -17.12 10.32 8.80
CA TYR A 176 -17.14 8.90 9.12
C TYR A 176 -17.40 8.12 7.84
N TYR A 177 -16.58 7.11 7.60
CA TYR A 177 -16.75 6.23 6.45
C TYR A 177 -16.76 4.75 6.85
N SER A 178 -17.46 3.95 6.06
CA SER A 178 -17.37 2.49 6.05
C SER A 178 -17.30 2.01 4.61
N ARG A 179 -16.22 1.30 4.28
CA ARG A 179 -16.02 0.66 2.98
C ARG A 179 -16.01 -0.85 3.17
N GLU A 180 -16.85 -1.53 2.44
CA GLU A 180 -16.93 -2.98 2.39
C GLU A 180 -16.53 -3.47 1.00
N THR A 181 -15.50 -4.32 0.94
CA THR A 181 -15.09 -5.00 -0.29
C THR A 181 -15.59 -6.43 -0.22
N THR A 182 -16.56 -6.75 -1.08
CA THR A 182 -17.14 -8.09 -1.21
C THR A 182 -16.59 -8.78 -2.44
N ASP A 183 -16.54 -10.12 -2.38
CA ASP A 183 -16.04 -10.96 -3.47
C ASP A 183 -14.61 -10.58 -3.94
N PRO A 184 -13.66 -10.30 -3.03
CA PRO A 184 -12.31 -9.92 -3.43
C PRO A 184 -11.68 -10.99 -4.32
N ILE A 185 -10.98 -10.56 -5.38
CA ILE A 185 -10.40 -11.45 -6.39
C ILE A 185 -8.98 -11.79 -5.99
N PHE A 186 -8.72 -13.11 -5.81
CA PHE A 186 -7.40 -13.61 -5.43
C PHE A 186 -6.97 -14.79 -6.31
N GLN A 187 -5.65 -15.00 -6.36
CA GLN A 187 -5.08 -16.20 -6.92
C GLN A 187 -4.97 -17.27 -5.82
N GLN A 188 -5.60 -18.40 -6.02
CA GLN A 188 -5.48 -19.57 -5.16
C GLN A 188 -4.58 -20.63 -5.77
N VAL A 189 -4.03 -21.50 -4.92
CA VAL A 189 -3.25 -22.67 -5.32
C VAL A 189 -3.99 -23.94 -4.93
N VAL A 190 -4.25 -24.79 -5.89
CA VAL A 190 -4.78 -26.14 -5.68
C VAL A 190 -3.60 -27.10 -5.64
N THR A 191 -3.46 -27.83 -4.55
CA THR A 191 -2.33 -28.75 -4.31
C THR A 191 -2.68 -30.21 -4.48
N GLN A 192 -3.97 -30.56 -4.70
CA GLN A 192 -4.42 -31.95 -4.80
C GLN A 192 -5.56 -32.10 -5.83
N PRO A 193 -5.61 -33.18 -6.64
CA PRO A 193 -4.55 -34.16 -6.89
C PRO A 193 -3.57 -33.68 -7.97
N GLY A 194 -2.26 -33.67 -7.70
CA GLY A 194 -1.23 -33.31 -8.67
C GLY A 194 -0.33 -32.16 -8.23
N PRO A 195 0.48 -31.62 -9.14
CA PRO A 195 1.34 -30.47 -8.83
C PRO A 195 0.52 -29.24 -8.50
N PRO A 196 1.06 -28.26 -7.73
CA PRO A 196 0.35 -27.04 -7.37
C PRO A 196 -0.05 -26.25 -8.62
N ILE A 197 -1.35 -26.06 -8.84
CA ILE A 197 -1.89 -25.30 -9.96
C ILE A 197 -2.58 -24.06 -9.43
N ARG A 198 -2.37 -22.92 -10.09
CA ARG A 198 -2.97 -21.64 -9.71
C ARG A 198 -4.30 -21.44 -10.43
N TYR A 199 -5.20 -20.72 -9.79
CA TYR A 199 -6.42 -20.25 -10.44
C TYR A 199 -6.94 -18.98 -9.76
N TRP A 200 -7.61 -18.15 -10.53
CA TRP A 200 -8.23 -16.93 -10.03
C TRP A 200 -9.66 -17.19 -9.60
N THR A 201 -10.04 -16.67 -8.44
CA THR A 201 -11.37 -16.84 -7.88
C THR A 201 -11.75 -15.69 -6.96
N ASN A 202 -13.05 -15.51 -6.73
CA ASN A 202 -13.52 -14.64 -5.66
C ASN A 202 -13.46 -15.40 -4.34
N LEU A 203 -12.88 -14.80 -3.32
CA LEU A 203 -12.92 -15.35 -1.98
C LEU A 203 -14.24 -15.05 -1.30
N ALA A 204 -14.82 -16.06 -0.63
CA ALA A 204 -15.90 -15.84 0.29
C ALA A 204 -15.36 -15.08 1.50
N GLY A 205 -15.79 -13.84 1.70
CA GLY A 205 -15.36 -12.96 2.77
C GLY A 205 -15.54 -11.50 2.41
N THR A 206 -15.59 -10.65 3.42
CA THR A 206 -15.74 -9.21 3.26
C THR A 206 -14.60 -8.48 3.96
N ILE A 207 -13.90 -7.62 3.25
CA ILE A 207 -12.89 -6.75 3.85
C ILE A 207 -13.58 -5.43 4.22
N VAL A 208 -13.59 -5.10 5.51
CA VAL A 208 -14.20 -3.87 6.03
C VAL A 208 -13.12 -2.90 6.44
N ASN A 209 -13.15 -1.70 5.86
CA ASN A 209 -12.34 -0.57 6.26
C ASN A 209 -13.28 0.53 6.75
N SER A 210 -13.13 0.97 7.99
CA SER A 210 -13.95 2.04 8.56
C SER A 210 -13.10 3.01 9.36
N GLY A 211 -13.58 4.25 9.49
CA GLY A 211 -12.79 5.23 10.22
C GLY A 211 -13.44 6.59 10.31
N VAL A 212 -12.75 7.46 11.06
CA VAL A 212 -13.07 8.88 11.17
C VAL A 212 -11.91 9.67 10.60
N GLU A 213 -12.21 10.56 9.67
CA GLU A 213 -11.25 11.49 9.09
C GLU A 213 -11.56 12.91 9.54
N VAL A 214 -10.54 13.65 9.94
CA VAL A 214 -10.62 15.04 10.37
C VAL A 214 -9.65 15.86 9.54
N ALA A 215 -10.13 16.91 8.90
CA ALA A 215 -9.31 17.90 8.23
C ALA A 215 -9.57 19.28 8.85
N LEU A 216 -8.51 19.98 9.26
CA LEU A 216 -8.57 21.33 9.85
C LEU A 216 -7.61 22.25 9.14
N ASN A 217 -8.07 23.45 8.81
CA ASN A 217 -7.25 24.55 8.31
C ASN A 217 -7.46 25.77 9.20
N LEU A 218 -6.37 26.29 9.76
CA LEU A 218 -6.33 27.36 10.73
C LEU A 218 -5.52 28.54 10.19
N GLY A 219 -6.16 29.67 9.96
CA GLY A 219 -5.49 30.94 9.69
C GLY A 219 -5.09 31.61 11.01
N LEU A 220 -3.93 31.22 11.54
CA LEU A 220 -3.44 31.65 12.86
C LEU A 220 -3.11 33.13 12.91
N ALA A 221 -2.61 33.68 11.82
CA ALA A 221 -2.39 35.10 11.65
C ALA A 221 -2.70 35.55 10.21
N ARG A 222 -3.38 36.71 10.08
CA ARG A 222 -3.66 37.38 8.80
C ARG A 222 -3.40 38.86 8.98
N LYS A 223 -2.13 39.26 8.79
CA LYS A 223 -1.69 40.67 8.88
C LYS A 223 -1.05 41.09 7.56
N LYS A 224 -0.93 42.37 7.31
CA LYS A 224 -0.36 42.92 6.05
C LYS A 224 0.98 42.27 5.65
N ASP A 225 1.88 42.13 6.63
CA ASP A 225 3.24 41.62 6.38
C ASP A 225 3.53 40.26 7.04
N PHE A 226 2.51 39.65 7.66
CA PHE A 226 2.66 38.35 8.33
C PHE A 226 1.39 37.52 8.22
N ASN A 227 1.50 36.38 7.55
CA ASN A 227 0.43 35.40 7.48
C ASN A 227 0.95 34.04 7.94
N TRP A 228 0.13 33.34 8.70
CA TRP A 228 0.45 31.99 9.19
C TRP A 228 -0.79 31.11 9.09
N ASN A 229 -0.67 30.04 8.32
CA ASN A 229 -1.68 29.00 8.18
C ASN A 229 -1.14 27.66 8.67
N LEU A 230 -2.02 26.87 9.26
CA LEU A 230 -1.74 25.53 9.76
C LEU A 230 -2.83 24.59 9.23
N GLY A 231 -2.43 23.53 8.54
CA GLY A 231 -3.28 22.42 8.12
C GLY A 231 -2.99 21.17 8.93
N VAL A 232 -4.03 20.51 9.41
CA VAL A 232 -3.93 19.23 10.13
C VAL A 232 -4.93 18.26 9.52
N ASN A 233 -4.45 17.07 9.17
CA ASN A 233 -5.27 15.96 8.72
C ASN A 233 -5.02 14.75 9.65
N ALA A 234 -6.09 14.10 10.09
CA ALA A 234 -6.01 12.90 10.93
C ALA A 234 -7.02 11.87 10.44
N ALA A 235 -6.57 10.63 10.23
CA ALA A 235 -7.43 9.50 9.88
C ALA A 235 -7.28 8.42 10.94
N PHE A 236 -8.33 8.18 11.72
CA PHE A 236 -8.47 7.05 12.63
C PHE A 236 -9.14 5.92 11.88
N GLN A 237 -8.46 4.79 11.73
CA GLN A 237 -8.93 3.72 10.83
C GLN A 237 -8.88 2.35 11.47
N LYS A 238 -9.80 1.49 11.05
CA LYS A 238 -9.89 0.07 11.39
C LYS A 238 -10.05 -0.73 10.11
N ASN A 239 -9.28 -1.81 10.02
CA ASN A 239 -9.39 -2.81 8.97
C ASN A 239 -9.76 -4.15 9.59
N GLU A 240 -10.64 -4.93 8.96
CA GLU A 240 -11.07 -6.25 9.43
C GLU A 240 -11.52 -7.12 8.26
N LEU A 241 -11.10 -8.38 8.25
CA LEU A 241 -11.64 -9.41 7.37
C LEU A 241 -12.78 -10.14 8.08
N LYS A 242 -13.96 -10.22 7.46
CA LYS A 242 -15.16 -10.87 8.00
C LYS A 242 -15.61 -12.02 7.10
N ASP A 243 -16.35 -12.94 7.70
CA ASP A 243 -17.06 -14.03 7.00
C ASP A 243 -16.17 -14.86 6.08
N PHE A 244 -14.88 -14.99 6.44
CA PHE A 244 -13.91 -15.78 5.72
C PHE A 244 -13.70 -17.13 6.42
N VAL A 245 -13.74 -18.22 5.65
CA VAL A 245 -13.53 -19.58 6.16
C VAL A 245 -12.08 -20.02 5.90
N GLY A 246 -11.43 -20.50 6.95
CA GLY A 246 -10.04 -20.92 6.89
C GLY A 246 -9.03 -19.80 7.15
N ALA A 247 -7.82 -19.99 6.71
CA ALA A 247 -6.73 -19.02 6.81
C ALA A 247 -5.80 -19.12 5.59
N ILE A 248 -5.42 -17.99 5.02
CA ILE A 248 -4.44 -17.90 3.94
C ILE A 248 -3.14 -17.34 4.50
N GLN A 249 -2.04 -18.05 4.25
CA GLN A 249 -0.71 -17.59 4.63
C GLN A 249 -0.18 -16.59 3.60
N THR A 250 0.43 -15.51 4.09
CA THR A 250 1.14 -14.52 3.29
C THR A 250 2.36 -13.98 4.05
N GLY A 251 3.06 -13.02 3.49
CA GLY A 251 4.24 -12.45 4.10
C GLY A 251 5.39 -13.44 4.17
N SER A 252 5.84 -13.93 2.99
CA SER A 252 7.01 -14.79 2.86
C SER A 252 8.24 -14.12 3.43
N LEU A 253 8.96 -14.80 4.30
CA LEU A 253 10.23 -14.32 4.81
C LEU A 253 11.39 -14.86 3.97
N SER A 254 12.32 -13.97 3.68
CA SER A 254 13.51 -14.29 2.88
C SER A 254 14.76 -14.19 3.73
N GLY A 255 15.79 -14.90 3.33
CA GLY A 255 17.11 -14.83 3.96
C GLY A 255 17.76 -16.20 4.06
N GLN A 256 19.06 -16.19 4.31
CA GLN A 256 19.81 -17.43 4.50
C GLN A 256 19.36 -18.11 5.81
N GLY A 257 19.05 -19.40 5.73
CA GLY A 257 18.56 -20.17 6.86
C GLY A 257 17.06 -20.03 7.14
N ILE A 258 16.34 -19.20 6.35
CA ILE A 258 14.88 -19.08 6.39
C ILE A 258 14.35 -19.47 5.01
N SER A 259 13.63 -20.58 4.93
CA SER A 259 13.02 -21.06 3.70
C SER A 259 11.59 -21.50 3.96
N GLY A 260 10.65 -21.02 3.11
CA GLY A 260 9.22 -21.36 3.22
C GLY A 260 8.52 -20.81 4.46
N ALA A 261 9.17 -19.93 5.22
CA ALA A 261 8.57 -19.32 6.41
C ALA A 261 7.63 -18.16 6.02
N THR A 262 6.55 -18.02 6.77
CA THR A 262 5.56 -16.96 6.61
C THR A 262 5.39 -16.20 7.91
N SER A 263 5.01 -14.94 7.82
CA SER A 263 4.83 -14.06 8.99
C SER A 263 3.41 -13.57 9.18
N GLN A 264 2.56 -13.69 8.17
CA GLN A 264 1.23 -13.08 8.16
C GLN A 264 0.14 -14.06 7.75
N ARG A 265 -1.10 -13.73 8.12
CA ARG A 265 -2.31 -14.47 7.71
C ARG A 265 -3.46 -13.55 7.34
N LEU A 266 -4.30 -14.05 6.43
CA LEU A 266 -5.67 -13.59 6.23
C LEU A 266 -6.58 -14.56 6.96
N VAL A 267 -7.34 -14.09 7.94
CA VAL A 267 -8.25 -14.90 8.77
C VAL A 267 -9.40 -14.04 9.27
N SER A 268 -10.59 -14.61 9.38
CA SER A 268 -11.79 -13.89 9.82
C SER A 268 -11.63 -13.33 11.23
N GLY A 269 -12.17 -12.14 11.47
CA GLY A 269 -12.09 -11.42 12.75
C GLY A 269 -10.77 -10.68 13.00
N GLN A 270 -9.82 -10.75 12.08
CA GLN A 270 -8.53 -10.06 12.18
C GLN A 270 -8.37 -9.01 11.06
N PRO A 271 -7.48 -8.01 11.25
CA PRO A 271 -7.03 -7.18 10.16
C PRO A 271 -6.37 -8.01 9.05
N ILE A 272 -6.50 -7.57 7.79
CA ILE A 272 -5.74 -8.20 6.70
C ILE A 272 -4.23 -8.11 7.00
N ASN A 273 -3.51 -9.16 6.64
CA ASN A 273 -2.06 -9.29 6.87
C ASN A 273 -1.66 -9.21 8.35
N VAL A 274 -2.52 -9.66 9.26
CA VAL A 274 -2.17 -9.76 10.68
C VAL A 274 -0.94 -10.64 10.86
N PHE A 275 0.03 -10.20 11.66
CA PHE A 275 1.21 -10.99 11.99
C PHE A 275 0.84 -12.18 12.85
N TYR A 276 1.30 -13.37 12.44
CA TYR A 276 1.08 -14.64 13.11
C TYR A 276 2.43 -15.32 13.36
N LEU A 277 2.95 -15.17 14.58
CA LEU A 277 4.34 -15.46 14.91
C LEU A 277 4.47 -16.19 16.25
N ARG A 278 5.63 -16.82 16.44
CA ARG A 278 6.07 -17.30 17.74
C ARG A 278 6.35 -16.14 18.68
N THR A 279 5.93 -16.24 19.94
CA THR A 279 6.25 -15.23 20.95
C THR A 279 7.64 -15.51 21.53
N PHE A 280 8.57 -14.59 21.27
CA PHE A 280 9.93 -14.65 21.81
C PHE A 280 9.97 -14.29 23.27
N GLN A 281 10.66 -15.08 24.10
CA GLN A 281 10.78 -14.89 25.55
C GLN A 281 12.20 -14.51 26.01
N GLY A 282 13.16 -14.49 25.11
CA GLY A 282 14.54 -14.13 25.40
C GLY A 282 15.54 -15.16 24.90
N ILE A 283 16.81 -14.92 25.22
CA ILE A 283 17.92 -15.87 24.95
C ILE A 283 18.22 -16.63 26.24
N ASP A 284 18.29 -17.94 26.13
CA ASP A 284 18.71 -18.81 27.23
C ASP A 284 20.16 -18.52 27.61
N LYS A 285 20.40 -18.28 28.89
CA LYS A 285 21.71 -17.87 29.41
C LYS A 285 22.77 -18.97 29.35
N THR A 286 22.35 -20.23 29.32
CA THR A 286 23.23 -21.39 29.34
C THR A 286 23.57 -21.83 27.92
N THR A 287 22.56 -21.95 27.06
CA THR A 287 22.73 -22.48 25.70
C THR A 287 22.97 -21.39 24.65
N GLY A 288 22.60 -20.13 24.92
CA GLY A 288 22.60 -19.03 23.97
C GLY A 288 21.55 -19.16 22.86
N GLN A 289 20.55 -20.05 23.04
CA GLN A 289 19.47 -20.28 22.07
C GLN A 289 18.27 -19.37 22.39
N SER A 290 17.46 -19.11 21.36
CA SER A 290 16.21 -18.38 21.52
C SER A 290 15.15 -19.23 22.21
N ASN A 291 14.53 -18.69 23.26
CA ASN A 291 13.38 -19.28 23.91
C ASN A 291 12.08 -18.70 23.38
N TYR A 292 11.12 -19.56 23.12
CA TYR A 292 9.79 -19.19 22.63
C TYR A 292 8.72 -19.71 23.59
N LYS A 293 7.59 -19.03 23.65
CA LYS A 293 6.41 -19.52 24.34
C LYS A 293 5.95 -20.82 23.70
N LEU A 294 5.68 -21.84 24.50
CA LEU A 294 5.15 -23.12 24.07
C LEU A 294 3.71 -23.30 24.53
N ASN A 295 2.98 -24.14 23.82
CA ASN A 295 1.68 -24.65 24.24
C ASN A 295 1.85 -25.67 25.38
N ALA A 296 0.75 -26.07 26.04
CA ALA A 296 0.78 -27.04 27.13
C ALA A 296 1.31 -28.41 26.73
N ASP A 297 1.23 -28.76 25.44
CA ASP A 297 1.75 -30.01 24.85
C ASP A 297 3.22 -29.92 24.41
N GLY A 298 3.88 -28.77 24.64
CA GLY A 298 5.26 -28.52 24.22
C GLY A 298 5.44 -28.12 22.76
N SER A 299 4.38 -28.01 22.00
CA SER A 299 4.45 -27.50 20.61
C SER A 299 4.62 -25.98 20.57
N ASP A 300 5.08 -25.45 19.42
CA ASP A 300 5.22 -24.01 19.23
C ASP A 300 3.90 -23.26 19.40
N ASN A 301 3.90 -22.25 20.26
CA ASN A 301 2.78 -21.34 20.39
C ASN A 301 2.89 -20.22 19.35
N LEU A 302 1.94 -20.17 18.43
CA LEU A 302 1.80 -19.14 17.39
C LEU A 302 0.56 -18.31 17.71
N ASP A 303 0.76 -16.99 17.81
CA ASP A 303 -0.31 -16.04 18.15
C ASP A 303 -0.44 -14.91 17.11
N TYR A 304 -1.62 -14.28 17.06
CA TYR A 304 -1.85 -13.03 16.34
C TYR A 304 -1.28 -11.87 17.16
N VAL A 305 -0.13 -11.34 16.75
CA VAL A 305 0.70 -10.47 17.61
C VAL A 305 0.80 -9.02 17.17
N GLY A 306 0.12 -8.64 16.10
CA GLY A 306 0.12 -7.27 15.61
C GLY A 306 -0.39 -7.13 14.19
N SER A 307 -0.65 -5.90 13.77
CA SER A 307 -1.13 -5.59 12.42
C SER A 307 -0.21 -4.57 11.77
N PRO A 308 0.09 -4.70 10.47
CA PRO A 308 0.84 -3.69 9.72
C PRO A 308 -0.02 -2.46 9.36
N ASN A 309 -1.33 -2.53 9.55
CA ASN A 309 -2.24 -1.44 9.21
C ASN A 309 -2.22 -0.38 10.31
N PRO A 310 -1.83 0.89 10.03
CA PRO A 310 -1.86 1.96 11.01
C PRO A 310 -3.28 2.21 11.53
N LYS A 311 -3.40 2.47 12.83
CA LYS A 311 -4.67 2.89 13.45
C LYS A 311 -4.90 4.39 13.33
N LEU A 312 -3.83 5.16 13.19
CA LEU A 312 -3.86 6.61 13.04
C LEU A 312 -2.82 7.03 12.01
N VAL A 313 -3.26 7.81 11.02
CA VAL A 313 -2.41 8.50 10.06
C VAL A 313 -2.57 9.99 10.25
N LEU A 314 -1.46 10.72 10.34
CA LEU A 314 -1.42 12.16 10.55
C LEU A 314 -0.71 12.86 9.39
N GLY A 315 -1.24 14.00 8.99
CA GLY A 315 -0.60 14.98 8.14
C GLY A 315 -0.61 16.36 8.81
N LEU A 316 0.49 17.07 8.75
CA LEU A 316 0.60 18.43 9.21
C LEU A 316 1.31 19.27 8.15
N SER A 317 0.69 20.39 7.78
CA SER A 317 1.30 21.36 6.89
C SER A 317 1.24 22.74 7.52
N THR A 318 2.29 23.53 7.38
CA THR A 318 2.26 24.92 7.79
C THR A 318 2.94 25.79 6.77
N ASP A 319 2.34 26.92 6.48
CA ASP A 319 2.93 28.00 5.69
C ASP A 319 2.95 29.30 6.49
N VAL A 320 4.11 29.93 6.49
CA VAL A 320 4.36 31.22 7.12
C VAL A 320 4.91 32.16 6.08
N SER A 321 4.27 33.29 5.87
CA SER A 321 4.82 34.38 5.09
C SER A 321 5.09 35.60 5.98
N TRP A 322 6.33 36.11 5.92
CA TRP A 322 6.75 37.28 6.65
C TRP A 322 7.50 38.24 5.72
N LYS A 323 6.84 39.32 5.35
CA LYS A 323 7.36 40.25 4.35
C LYS A 323 7.73 39.54 3.03
N LYS A 324 9.02 39.39 2.77
CA LYS A 324 9.56 38.74 1.55
C LYS A 324 9.96 37.26 1.79
N TRP A 325 9.87 36.77 3.02
CA TRP A 325 10.18 35.41 3.39
C TRP A 325 8.94 34.52 3.35
N MET A 326 9.11 33.30 2.90
CA MET A 326 8.11 32.25 2.99
C MET A 326 8.75 30.99 3.54
N LEU A 327 8.09 30.36 4.51
CA LEU A 327 8.40 29.04 5.05
C LEU A 327 7.22 28.14 4.79
N PHE A 328 7.48 26.98 4.20
CA PHE A 328 6.53 25.90 4.07
C PHE A 328 7.12 24.62 4.69
N VAL A 329 6.35 23.93 5.52
CA VAL A 329 6.74 22.65 6.12
C VAL A 329 5.60 21.66 5.96
N ASN A 330 5.93 20.44 5.57
CA ASN A 330 5.00 19.33 5.51
C ASN A 330 5.56 18.12 6.24
N MET A 331 4.76 17.56 7.14
CA MET A 331 5.09 16.41 7.96
C MET A 331 3.98 15.37 7.85
N ASN A 332 4.36 14.10 7.94
CA ASN A 332 3.44 12.98 8.01
C ASN A 332 3.85 12.03 9.13
N GLY A 333 2.89 11.22 9.59
CA GLY A 333 3.14 10.21 10.61
C GLY A 333 2.10 9.11 10.56
N ALA A 334 2.48 7.92 11.02
CA ALA A 334 1.59 6.78 11.17
C ALA A 334 1.83 6.11 12.52
N PHE A 335 0.76 5.63 13.16
CA PHE A 335 0.81 5.13 14.52
C PHE A 335 -0.08 3.92 14.73
N GLY A 336 0.29 3.08 15.69
CA GLY A 336 -0.49 1.94 16.13
C GLY A 336 -0.39 0.73 15.22
N HIS A 337 0.70 0.61 14.46
CA HIS A 337 0.99 -0.51 13.59
C HIS A 337 2.33 -1.17 13.94
N TYR A 338 2.56 -2.33 13.35
CA TYR A 338 3.78 -3.10 13.52
C TYR A 338 4.46 -3.35 12.18
N LEU A 339 5.78 -3.43 12.23
CA LEU A 339 6.63 -3.78 11.09
C LEU A 339 7.50 -4.98 11.46
N TYR A 340 7.69 -5.88 10.50
CA TYR A 340 8.58 -7.02 10.65
C TYR A 340 9.95 -6.71 10.02
N ASN A 341 10.98 -6.61 10.87
CA ASN A 341 12.35 -6.35 10.47
C ASN A 341 13.00 -7.67 9.98
N ASN A 342 12.70 -8.05 8.73
CA ASN A 342 13.26 -9.27 8.15
C ASN A 342 14.75 -9.11 7.81
N THR A 343 15.26 -7.90 7.69
CA THR A 343 16.70 -7.64 7.54
C THR A 343 17.45 -8.06 8.81
N GLU A 344 16.98 -7.64 9.99
CA GLU A 344 17.56 -8.05 11.27
C GLU A 344 17.45 -9.57 11.46
N ASN A 345 16.30 -10.17 11.12
CA ASN A 345 16.07 -11.61 11.27
C ASN A 345 16.96 -12.47 10.37
N SER A 346 17.27 -12.04 9.16
CA SER A 346 17.88 -12.91 8.14
C SER A 346 19.30 -12.51 7.74
N VAL A 347 19.64 -11.21 7.78
CA VAL A 347 20.91 -10.71 7.27
C VAL A 347 21.93 -10.47 8.40
N LEU A 348 21.46 -10.09 9.58
CA LEU A 348 22.30 -9.64 10.69
C LEU A 348 22.40 -10.60 11.91
N PRO A 349 21.84 -11.82 11.94
CA PRO A 349 21.99 -12.73 13.08
C PRO A 349 23.45 -13.16 13.31
N ILE A 350 23.74 -13.52 14.56
CA ILE A 350 25.12 -13.90 14.98
C ILE A 350 25.70 -15.07 14.20
N GLY A 351 24.86 -16.03 13.77
CA GLY A 351 25.29 -17.18 12.96
C GLY A 351 25.95 -16.79 11.64
N ASN A 352 25.68 -15.61 11.11
CA ASN A 352 26.27 -15.14 9.87
C ASN A 352 27.78 -14.85 9.98
N ILE A 353 28.31 -14.67 11.19
CA ILE A 353 29.75 -14.45 11.42
C ILE A 353 30.60 -15.66 10.97
N ILE A 354 30.04 -16.88 11.06
CA ILE A 354 30.73 -18.10 10.61
C ILE A 354 31.00 -18.05 9.10
N GLY A 355 30.09 -17.43 8.33
CA GLY A 355 30.24 -17.21 6.89
C GLY A 355 30.98 -15.93 6.52
N GLY A 356 31.66 -15.27 7.47
CA GLY A 356 32.42 -14.02 7.23
C GLY A 356 31.53 -12.80 6.94
N ARG A 357 30.26 -12.84 7.34
CA ARG A 357 29.29 -11.75 7.12
C ARG A 357 29.20 -10.82 8.33
N ASN A 358 28.71 -9.60 8.10
CA ASN A 358 28.41 -8.66 9.16
C ASN A 358 27.22 -9.14 10.01
N ILE A 359 27.26 -8.75 11.29
CA ILE A 359 26.20 -9.05 12.27
C ILE A 359 25.72 -7.74 12.92
N SER A 360 24.55 -7.76 13.55
CA SER A 360 24.02 -6.61 14.26
C SER A 360 24.86 -6.27 15.49
N LYS A 361 25.15 -4.99 15.68
CA LYS A 361 25.82 -4.49 16.90
C LYS A 361 24.98 -4.76 18.16
N ASN A 362 23.67 -4.84 18.03
CA ASN A 362 22.77 -5.07 19.15
C ASN A 362 22.95 -6.47 19.75
N ILE A 363 23.30 -7.46 18.94
CA ILE A 363 23.60 -8.83 19.39
C ILE A 363 24.85 -8.85 20.27
N ILE A 364 25.90 -8.10 19.89
CA ILE A 364 27.17 -8.05 20.63
C ILE A 364 27.01 -7.31 21.97
N LYS A 365 26.16 -6.30 22.02
CA LYS A 365 25.91 -5.47 23.20
C LYS A 365 24.95 -6.10 24.20
N GLY A 366 24.32 -7.20 23.84
CA GLY A 366 23.40 -7.92 24.71
C GLY A 366 24.12 -8.45 25.96
N SER A 367 23.41 -8.49 27.10
CA SER A 367 23.91 -9.02 28.37
C SER A 367 24.08 -10.55 28.37
N VAL A 368 23.47 -11.21 27.41
CA VAL A 368 23.54 -12.68 27.22
C VAL A 368 24.18 -12.96 25.87
N LYS A 369 25.19 -13.83 25.88
CA LYS A 369 25.84 -14.28 24.64
C LYS A 369 24.88 -15.21 23.87
N GLU A 370 24.51 -14.76 22.68
CA GLU A 370 23.75 -15.59 21.75
C GLU A 370 24.69 -16.59 21.07
N SER A 371 24.24 -17.82 20.89
CA SER A 371 24.99 -18.87 20.18
C SER A 371 25.03 -18.60 18.66
N THR A 372 26.18 -18.86 18.04
CA THR A 372 26.30 -18.82 16.58
C THR A 372 25.46 -19.89 15.88
N SER A 373 25.01 -20.91 16.62
CA SER A 373 24.09 -21.96 16.14
C SER A 373 22.62 -21.66 16.46
N ASN A 374 22.31 -20.45 17.00
CA ASN A 374 20.93 -20.08 17.26
C ASN A 374 20.13 -20.02 15.95
N PRO A 375 19.01 -20.78 15.81
CA PRO A 375 18.28 -20.86 14.56
C PRO A 375 17.57 -19.54 14.23
N LEU A 376 17.53 -19.22 12.94
CA LEU A 376 16.79 -18.08 12.42
C LEU A 376 15.30 -18.43 12.36
N ALA A 377 14.54 -18.00 13.34
CA ALA A 377 13.11 -18.30 13.42
C ALA A 377 12.26 -17.02 13.36
N PRO A 378 11.19 -17.01 12.54
CA PRO A 378 10.20 -15.96 12.55
C PRO A 378 9.55 -15.83 13.93
N SER A 379 9.63 -14.63 14.53
CA SER A 379 9.12 -14.44 15.88
C SER A 379 8.88 -12.97 16.19
N THR A 380 8.25 -12.70 17.33
CA THR A 380 8.04 -11.34 17.84
C THR A 380 9.35 -10.63 18.20
N ARG A 381 10.48 -11.31 18.22
CA ARG A 381 11.80 -10.69 18.40
C ARG A 381 12.09 -9.62 17.37
N TYR A 382 11.62 -9.81 16.16
CA TYR A 382 11.86 -8.94 15.01
C TYR A 382 10.61 -8.15 14.60
N LEU A 383 9.54 -8.24 15.41
CA LEU A 383 8.32 -7.47 15.22
C LEU A 383 8.37 -6.21 16.06
N GLU A 384 8.45 -5.07 15.42
CA GLU A 384 8.65 -3.78 16.06
C GLU A 384 7.45 -2.85 15.84
N LYS A 385 7.25 -1.86 16.73
CA LYS A 385 6.31 -0.79 16.48
C LYS A 385 6.80 0.08 15.32
N GLY A 386 5.95 0.27 14.33
CA GLY A 386 6.22 1.09 13.15
C GLY A 386 5.90 2.58 13.34
N ASP A 387 5.57 3.03 14.54
CA ASP A 387 5.18 4.42 14.81
C ASP A 387 6.26 5.41 14.38
N TYR A 388 5.88 6.45 13.64
CA TYR A 388 6.83 7.48 13.22
C TYR A 388 6.18 8.84 12.99
N ILE A 389 7.01 9.89 13.01
CA ILE A 389 6.76 11.22 12.45
C ILE A 389 7.93 11.57 11.54
N LYS A 390 7.64 12.03 10.34
CA LYS A 390 8.62 12.36 9.31
C LYS A 390 8.40 13.78 8.79
N MET A 391 9.48 14.53 8.63
CA MET A 391 9.47 15.76 7.85
C MET A 391 9.66 15.39 6.38
N ALA A 392 8.55 15.41 5.60
CA ALA A 392 8.56 15.07 4.20
C ALA A 392 9.29 16.14 3.38
N ASN A 393 8.94 17.40 3.61
CA ASN A 393 9.67 18.53 3.02
C ASN A 393 9.57 19.80 3.88
N ALA A 394 10.58 20.66 3.75
CA ALA A 394 10.59 22.01 4.27
C ALA A 394 11.25 22.93 3.24
N THR A 395 10.61 24.04 2.94
CA THR A 395 11.10 25.04 1.98
C THR A 395 11.14 26.41 2.63
N VAL A 396 12.29 27.05 2.59
CA VAL A 396 12.43 28.48 2.90
C VAL A 396 12.69 29.20 1.59
N SER A 397 11.97 30.27 1.32
CA SER A 397 12.17 31.09 0.13
C SER A 397 12.17 32.58 0.45
N TYR A 398 12.93 33.32 -0.37
CA TYR A 398 13.01 34.78 -0.30
C TYR A 398 12.72 35.39 -1.67
N ARG A 399 11.79 36.32 -1.70
CA ARG A 399 11.35 37.05 -2.91
C ARG A 399 12.00 38.43 -2.99
N PHE A 400 12.88 38.63 -3.97
CA PHE A 400 13.62 39.89 -4.15
C PHE A 400 12.78 41.00 -4.75
N GLY A 401 11.69 40.68 -5.45
CA GLY A 401 10.95 41.69 -6.24
C GLY A 401 11.66 42.02 -7.56
N ASN A 402 11.51 43.27 -8.04
CA ASN A 402 12.11 43.69 -9.30
C ASN A 402 13.63 43.74 -9.19
N ILE A 403 14.33 43.11 -10.14
CA ILE A 403 15.79 43.17 -10.26
C ILE A 403 16.15 43.79 -11.58
N GLY A 404 16.51 45.09 -11.50
CA GLY A 404 16.83 45.89 -12.69
C GLY A 404 15.63 46.04 -13.62
N LYS A 405 15.91 46.19 -14.93
CA LYS A 405 14.87 46.35 -15.97
C LYS A 405 14.48 45.02 -16.63
N ALA A 406 15.27 43.97 -16.43
CA ALA A 406 15.10 42.68 -17.13
C ALA A 406 14.20 41.69 -16.38
N PHE A 407 14.13 41.74 -15.05
CA PHE A 407 13.35 40.79 -14.27
C PHE A 407 12.34 41.50 -13.38
N ARG A 408 11.05 41.12 -13.54
CA ARG A 408 9.95 41.64 -12.70
C ARG A 408 9.94 40.98 -11.31
N SER A 409 10.54 39.83 -11.20
CA SER A 409 10.68 39.14 -9.90
C SER A 409 11.82 38.15 -9.93
N ALA A 410 12.44 37.91 -8.77
CA ALA A 410 13.31 36.77 -8.53
C ALA A 410 12.95 36.16 -7.19
N THR A 411 13.04 34.82 -7.12
CA THR A 411 12.82 34.09 -5.88
C THR A 411 13.93 33.05 -5.75
N VAL A 412 14.59 33.05 -4.60
CA VAL A 412 15.54 32.01 -4.21
C VAL A 412 14.89 31.13 -3.16
N SER A 413 14.98 29.83 -3.31
CA SER A 413 14.43 28.84 -2.39
C SER A 413 15.45 27.78 -2.02
N LEU A 414 15.38 27.35 -0.77
CA LEU A 414 16.11 26.19 -0.25
C LEU A 414 15.07 25.18 0.24
N THR A 415 15.03 24.01 -0.38
CA THR A 415 14.13 22.92 -0.03
C THR A 415 14.93 21.74 0.52
N ALA A 416 14.52 21.23 1.67
CA ALA A 416 15.01 19.99 2.23
C ALA A 416 13.91 18.93 2.18
N GLN A 417 14.25 17.71 1.71
CA GLN A 417 13.34 16.56 1.67
C GLN A 417 13.88 15.45 2.55
N ASN A 418 12.98 14.72 3.20
CA ASN A 418 13.32 13.63 4.13
C ASN A 418 14.34 14.04 5.20
N LEU A 419 14.20 15.26 5.75
CA LEU A 419 15.23 15.86 6.60
C LEU A 419 15.44 15.06 7.87
N PHE A 420 14.37 14.59 8.50
CA PHE A 420 14.42 13.71 9.66
C PHE A 420 13.18 12.83 9.76
N ILE A 421 13.35 11.73 10.48
CA ILE A 421 12.29 10.84 10.93
C ILE A 421 12.50 10.55 12.42
N ILE A 422 11.41 10.62 13.18
CA ILE A 422 11.38 10.30 14.61
C ILE A 422 10.63 8.99 14.73
N THR A 423 11.31 7.93 15.12
CA THR A 423 10.75 6.59 15.26
C THR A 423 11.56 5.79 16.30
N LYS A 424 10.94 4.73 16.84
CA LYS A 424 11.62 3.70 17.62
C LYS A 424 11.94 2.46 16.81
N TYR A 425 11.48 2.40 15.56
CA TYR A 425 11.79 1.33 14.64
C TYR A 425 13.29 1.28 14.37
N THR A 426 13.89 0.10 14.46
CA THR A 426 15.35 -0.08 14.35
C THR A 426 15.83 -0.42 12.95
N GLY A 427 14.90 -0.75 12.03
CA GLY A 427 15.19 -1.00 10.62
C GLY A 427 15.50 0.28 9.84
N PHE A 428 15.62 0.16 8.52
CA PHE A 428 16.09 1.27 7.66
C PHE A 428 15.09 2.42 7.54
N ASP A 429 13.80 2.10 7.38
CA ASP A 429 12.76 3.12 7.18
C ASP A 429 11.38 2.55 7.58
N PRO A 430 10.63 3.17 8.50
CA PRO A 430 9.31 2.67 8.90
C PRO A 430 8.21 2.86 7.82
N GLU A 431 8.48 3.57 6.73
CA GLU A 431 7.58 3.65 5.56
C GLU A 431 7.81 2.54 4.53
N VAL A 432 8.84 1.74 4.72
CA VAL A 432 9.19 0.68 3.77
C VAL A 432 8.20 -0.47 3.85
N ASN A 433 7.77 -0.91 2.70
CA ASN A 433 7.06 -2.15 2.49
C ASN A 433 7.67 -2.89 1.30
N VAL A 434 8.30 -4.03 1.57
CA VAL A 434 8.75 -4.94 0.51
C VAL A 434 7.66 -5.98 0.31
N ASP A 435 7.11 -6.06 -0.90
CA ASP A 435 6.07 -7.05 -1.19
C ASP A 435 6.65 -8.47 -1.08
N LYS A 436 6.17 -9.19 -0.10
CA LYS A 436 6.49 -10.58 0.23
C LYS A 436 5.27 -11.47 0.00
N ASN A 437 4.60 -11.25 -1.12
CA ASN A 437 3.41 -12.01 -1.48
C ASN A 437 3.67 -13.51 -1.59
N ILE A 438 2.63 -14.28 -1.36
CA ILE A 438 2.60 -15.71 -1.61
C ILE A 438 1.40 -15.98 -2.52
N ASN A 439 1.67 -16.58 -3.68
CA ASN A 439 0.64 -16.93 -4.66
C ASN A 439 -0.27 -15.75 -5.05
N GLY A 440 0.30 -14.55 -5.19
CA GLY A 440 -0.44 -13.35 -5.52
C GLY A 440 -1.21 -12.69 -4.36
N VAL A 441 -1.17 -13.28 -3.16
CA VAL A 441 -1.72 -12.64 -1.95
C VAL A 441 -0.69 -11.67 -1.40
N PRO A 442 -0.97 -10.35 -1.39
CA PRO A 442 -0.01 -9.34 -0.99
C PRO A 442 0.34 -9.41 0.50
N SER A 443 1.49 -8.87 0.85
CA SER A 443 1.93 -8.63 2.22
C SER A 443 2.01 -7.14 2.52
N LEU A 444 2.10 -6.78 3.78
CA LEU A 444 2.27 -5.39 4.22
C LEU A 444 3.17 -5.33 5.46
N GLY A 445 3.97 -4.27 5.58
CA GLY A 445 4.76 -4.00 6.78
C GLY A 445 5.93 -4.96 7.00
N ILE A 446 6.52 -5.51 5.94
CA ILE A 446 7.73 -6.31 6.00
C ILE A 446 8.88 -5.54 5.37
N GLU A 447 9.96 -5.36 6.12
CA GLU A 447 11.20 -4.81 5.61
C GLU A 447 12.15 -5.94 5.20
N TYR A 448 12.80 -5.82 4.06
CA TYR A 448 13.89 -6.69 3.66
C TYR A 448 14.90 -5.96 2.78
N THR A 449 16.05 -5.60 3.36
CA THR A 449 17.18 -4.94 2.67
C THR A 449 16.77 -3.80 1.73
N PRO A 450 15.89 -2.87 2.14
CA PRO A 450 15.47 -1.79 1.27
C PRO A 450 16.61 -0.79 1.10
N TYR A 451 16.55 -0.03 0.01
CA TYR A 451 17.42 1.12 -0.14
C TYR A 451 16.90 2.27 0.75
N PRO A 452 17.72 2.86 1.63
CA PRO A 452 17.28 3.93 2.52
C PRO A 452 16.83 5.17 1.75
N SER A 453 15.79 5.85 2.27
CA SER A 453 15.32 7.12 1.71
C SER A 453 16.40 8.20 1.80
N ALA A 454 16.75 8.81 0.67
CA ALA A 454 17.77 9.85 0.62
C ALA A 454 17.26 11.17 1.24
N ARG A 455 18.14 11.84 2.01
CA ARG A 455 17.97 13.25 2.35
C ARG A 455 18.42 14.09 1.18
N THR A 456 17.57 15.00 0.72
CA THR A 456 17.87 15.84 -0.44
C THR A 456 17.77 17.31 -0.07
N VAL A 457 18.73 18.10 -0.50
CA VAL A 457 18.72 19.56 -0.37
C VAL A 457 18.78 20.17 -1.76
N ILE A 458 17.83 21.03 -2.08
CA ILE A 458 17.66 21.63 -3.41
C ILE A 458 17.72 23.15 -3.28
N LEU A 459 18.62 23.78 -3.99
CA LEU A 459 18.65 25.22 -4.19
C LEU A 459 17.91 25.56 -5.49
N GLY A 460 16.87 26.34 -5.39
CA GLY A 460 16.07 26.80 -6.54
C GLY A 460 16.18 28.30 -6.74
N ILE A 461 16.28 28.76 -7.99
CA ILE A 461 16.25 30.17 -8.37
C ILE A 461 15.24 30.32 -9.51
N ASN A 462 14.23 31.15 -9.30
CA ASN A 462 13.18 31.43 -10.29
C ASN A 462 13.21 32.91 -10.66
N PHE A 463 13.18 33.21 -11.95
CA PHE A 463 13.08 34.56 -12.49
C PHE A 463 11.77 34.71 -13.25
N GLY A 464 11.07 35.85 -13.02
CA GLY A 464 9.92 36.26 -13.81
C GLY A 464 10.31 37.47 -14.68
N PHE A 465 10.03 37.41 -15.96
CA PHE A 465 10.31 38.42 -16.97
C PHE A 465 9.16 39.37 -17.19
#